data_2607fe82579921bbe00b54c9cc2a4dd7
#
_entry.id   2607fe82579921bbe00b54c9cc2a4dd7
#
_cell.length_a   1.000
_cell.length_b   1.000
_cell.length_c   1.000
_cell.angle_alpha   90.00
_cell.angle_beta   90.00
_cell.angle_gamma   90.00
#
_symmetry.space_group_name_H-M   'P 1'
#
loop_
_entity.id
_entity.type
_entity.pdbx_description
1 polymer ?
#
loop_
_entity_poly.entity_id
_entity_poly.type
_entity_poly.pdbx_seq_one_letter_code
_entity_poly.pdbx_strand_id
1 'polypeptide(L)'
;MPRPPKKEINLTKESMLSLMQEIYNELVEQRNTAIRIQNKMLTMMKEPEDMTLIGPVIEKQQKIINDCVEKKLTLSKLQSTMWQKSSEKQDDFTLTDLDIDDIAIQSLLQKDINNDTSYKMKK
;
A
#
# COMPACT_ATOMS: atom_id res chain seq x y z
N MET A 1 33.53 14.99 -1.24
CA MET A 1 32.70 14.87 -2.44
C MET A 1 31.35 15.52 -2.18
N PRO A 2 30.96 16.43 -3.05
CA PRO A 2 29.64 17.00 -2.92
C PRO A 2 28.60 15.93 -3.14
N ARG A 3 27.55 15.95 -2.34
CA ARG A 3 26.42 15.04 -2.53
C ARG A 3 25.75 15.36 -3.87
N PRO A 4 25.31 14.35 -4.63
CA PRO A 4 24.50 14.63 -5.79
C PRO A 4 23.28 15.43 -5.38
N PRO A 5 22.87 16.42 -6.17
CA PRO A 5 21.69 17.20 -5.83
C PRO A 5 20.48 16.28 -5.71
N LYS A 6 19.69 16.48 -4.68
CA LYS A 6 18.42 15.76 -4.55
C LYS A 6 17.58 16.06 -5.78
N LYS A 7 17.11 15.02 -6.44
CA LYS A 7 16.16 15.20 -7.54
C LYS A 7 14.93 15.91 -7.00
N GLU A 8 14.68 17.09 -7.47
CA GLU A 8 13.40 17.73 -7.22
C GLU A 8 12.35 17.02 -8.04
N ILE A 9 11.33 16.51 -7.34
CA ILE A 9 10.22 15.87 -8.00
C ILE A 9 9.20 16.94 -8.36
N ASN A 10 9.12 17.26 -9.64
CA ASN A 10 8.05 18.11 -10.14
C ASN A 10 6.77 17.28 -10.21
N LEU A 11 5.87 17.57 -9.29
CA LEU A 11 4.60 16.85 -9.20
C LEU A 11 3.57 17.49 -10.12
N THR A 12 3.67 17.18 -11.40
CA THR A 12 2.60 17.47 -12.34
C THR A 12 1.56 16.36 -12.25
N LYS A 13 0.39 16.60 -12.79
CA LYS A 13 -0.66 15.58 -12.86
C LYS A 13 -0.15 14.31 -13.56
N GLU A 14 0.57 14.47 -14.67
CA GLU A 14 1.09 13.34 -15.43
C GLU A 14 2.14 12.56 -14.64
N SER A 15 3.06 13.26 -13.98
CA SER A 15 4.10 12.61 -13.19
C SER A 15 3.52 11.90 -11.97
N MET A 16 2.49 12.46 -11.37
CA MET A 16 1.79 11.80 -10.26
C MET A 16 1.08 10.54 -10.72
N LEU A 17 0.39 10.59 -11.85
CA LEU A 17 -0.28 9.41 -12.40
C LEU A 17 0.73 8.31 -12.74
N SER A 18 1.86 8.71 -13.31
CA SER A 18 2.95 7.78 -13.62
C SER A 18 3.50 7.12 -12.35
N LEU A 19 3.73 7.92 -11.32
CA LEU A 19 4.21 7.42 -10.02
C LEU A 19 3.19 6.48 -9.39
N MET A 20 1.92 6.83 -9.43
CA MET A 20 0.84 6.00 -8.89
C MET A 20 0.75 4.68 -9.63
N GLN A 21 0.91 4.69 -10.96
CA GLN A 21 0.92 3.47 -11.75
C GLN A 21 2.11 2.58 -11.37
N GLU A 22 3.26 3.18 -11.17
CA GLU A 22 4.46 2.47 -10.75
C GLU A 22 4.27 1.82 -9.38
N ILE A 23 3.73 2.57 -8.42
CA ILE A 23 3.43 2.06 -7.09
C ILE A 23 2.41 0.91 -7.17
N TYR A 24 1.38 1.08 -7.96
CA TYR A 24 0.36 0.05 -8.16
C TYR A 24 0.99 -1.25 -8.69
N ASN A 25 1.86 -1.12 -9.69
CA ASN A 25 2.53 -2.27 -10.27
C ASN A 25 3.41 -3.00 -9.25
N GLU A 26 4.11 -2.24 -8.42
CA GLU A 26 4.93 -2.81 -7.35
C GLU A 26 4.09 -3.53 -6.30
N LEU A 27 2.93 -2.98 -5.96
CA LEU A 27 2.00 -3.60 -5.02
C LEU A 27 1.43 -4.91 -5.57
N VAL A 28 1.10 -4.94 -6.85
CA VAL A 28 0.61 -6.14 -7.51
C VAL A 28 1.69 -7.23 -7.48
N GLU A 29 2.92 -6.86 -7.78
CA GLU A 29 4.04 -7.79 -7.80
C GLU A 29 4.35 -8.31 -6.40
N GLN A 30 4.35 -7.45 -5.41
CA GLN A 30 4.58 -7.82 -4.01
C GLN A 30 3.50 -8.78 -3.52
N ARG A 31 2.24 -8.51 -3.86
CA ARG A 31 1.13 -9.38 -3.52
C ARG A 31 1.27 -10.76 -4.15
N ASN A 32 1.61 -10.78 -5.44
CA ASN A 32 1.79 -12.04 -6.17
C ASN A 32 2.93 -12.87 -5.59
N THR A 33 4.02 -12.23 -5.20
CA THR A 33 5.15 -12.89 -4.56
C THR A 33 4.74 -13.49 -3.22
N ALA A 34 3.99 -12.73 -2.41
CA ALA A 34 3.52 -13.21 -1.12
C ALA A 34 2.58 -14.42 -1.27
N ILE A 35 1.69 -14.38 -2.26
CA ILE A 35 0.79 -15.49 -2.56
C ILE A 35 1.59 -16.75 -2.94
N ARG A 36 2.59 -16.59 -3.79
CA ARG A 36 3.44 -17.72 -4.21
C ARG A 36 4.17 -18.33 -3.04
N ILE A 37 4.72 -17.50 -2.16
CA ILE A 37 5.42 -17.98 -0.97
C ILE A 37 4.44 -18.70 -0.05
N GLN A 38 3.25 -18.14 0.16
CA GLN A 38 2.22 -18.75 0.99
C GLN A 38 1.81 -20.12 0.46
N ASN A 39 1.57 -20.21 -0.85
CA ASN A 39 1.18 -21.47 -1.49
C ASN A 39 2.30 -22.51 -1.38
N LYS A 40 3.54 -22.09 -1.58
CA LYS A 40 4.69 -22.98 -1.45
C LYS A 40 4.82 -23.50 -0.03
N MET A 41 4.63 -22.64 0.97
CA MET A 41 4.67 -23.05 2.37
C MET A 41 3.56 -24.03 2.71
N LEU A 42 2.36 -23.80 2.17
CA LEU A 42 1.24 -24.71 2.37
C LEU A 42 1.51 -26.09 1.79
N THR A 43 2.17 -26.17 0.63
CA THR A 43 2.51 -27.46 0.02
C THR A 43 3.62 -28.18 0.79
N MET A 44 4.44 -27.46 1.51
CA MET A 44 5.51 -28.05 2.32
C MET A 44 5.02 -28.55 3.67
N MET A 45 3.83 -28.16 4.09
CA MET A 45 3.25 -28.62 5.34
C MET A 45 2.70 -30.04 5.17
N LYS A 46 3.39 -31.01 5.72
CA LYS A 46 2.98 -32.41 5.65
C LYS A 46 2.64 -33.00 7.01
N GLU A 47 3.21 -32.48 8.07
CA GLU A 47 3.01 -32.99 9.42
C GLU A 47 2.59 -31.84 10.34
N PRO A 48 1.89 -32.13 11.45
CA PRO A 48 1.44 -31.08 12.38
C PRO A 48 2.62 -30.25 12.95
N GLU A 49 3.79 -30.84 13.06
CA GLU A 49 4.98 -30.17 13.58
C GLU A 49 5.46 -29.06 12.66
N ASP A 50 5.19 -29.20 11.36
CA ASP A 50 5.58 -28.20 10.36
C ASP A 50 4.85 -26.88 10.61
N MET A 51 3.67 -26.92 11.21
CA MET A 51 2.88 -25.74 11.51
C MET A 51 3.63 -24.76 12.43
N THR A 52 4.43 -25.28 13.34
CA THR A 52 5.22 -24.45 14.26
C THR A 52 6.25 -23.61 13.52
N LEU A 53 6.85 -24.14 12.46
CA LEU A 53 7.86 -23.46 11.68
C LEU A 53 7.27 -22.67 10.53
N ILE A 54 6.27 -23.22 9.87
CA ILE A 54 5.70 -22.67 8.63
C ILE A 54 4.57 -21.69 8.92
N GLY A 55 3.79 -21.95 9.98
CA GLY A 55 2.64 -21.10 10.34
C GLY A 55 2.97 -19.62 10.42
N PRO A 56 4.01 -19.20 11.16
CA PRO A 56 4.36 -17.78 11.23
C PRO A 56 4.74 -17.18 9.88
N VAL A 57 5.34 -17.94 8.99
CA VAL A 57 5.67 -17.48 7.64
C VAL A 57 4.40 -17.25 6.85
N ILE A 58 3.44 -18.15 6.92
CA ILE A 58 2.15 -18.02 6.24
C ILE A 58 1.41 -16.79 6.75
N GLU A 59 1.37 -16.59 8.06
CA GLU A 59 0.76 -15.40 8.66
C GLU A 59 1.39 -14.11 8.18
N LYS A 60 2.72 -14.08 8.10
CA LYS A 60 3.45 -12.92 7.61
C LYS A 60 3.09 -12.62 6.16
N GLN A 61 3.00 -13.64 5.32
CA GLN A 61 2.63 -13.46 3.92
C GLN A 61 1.19 -12.99 3.80
N GLN A 62 0.30 -13.52 4.61
CA GLN A 62 -1.10 -13.07 4.62
C GLN A 62 -1.20 -11.60 5.01
N LYS A 63 -0.41 -11.16 5.97
CA LYS A 63 -0.37 -9.76 6.36
C LYS A 63 0.13 -8.87 5.22
N ILE A 64 1.15 -9.32 4.50
CA ILE A 64 1.67 -8.58 3.34
C ILE A 64 0.59 -8.46 2.27
N ILE A 65 -0.15 -9.54 2.00
CA ILE A 65 -1.25 -9.54 1.03
C ILE A 65 -2.31 -8.51 1.43
N ASN A 66 -2.71 -8.51 2.69
CA ASN A 66 -3.72 -7.58 3.21
C ASN A 66 -3.23 -6.14 3.14
N ASP A 67 -1.97 -5.88 3.51
CA ASP A 67 -1.37 -4.55 3.44
C ASP A 67 -1.34 -4.04 2.00
N CYS A 68 -1.05 -4.91 1.04
CA CYS A 68 -1.06 -4.52 -0.38
C CYS A 68 -2.46 -4.11 -0.84
N VAL A 69 -3.49 -4.83 -0.40
CA VAL A 69 -4.88 -4.49 -0.74
C VAL A 69 -5.25 -3.13 -0.16
N GLU A 70 -4.91 -2.88 1.09
CA GLU A 70 -5.17 -1.60 1.76
C GLU A 70 -4.45 -0.45 1.06
N LYS A 71 -3.19 -0.66 0.69
CA LYS A 71 -2.41 0.35 -0.01
C LYS A 71 -2.96 0.65 -1.39
N LYS A 72 -3.47 -0.35 -2.11
CA LYS A 72 -4.14 -0.14 -3.39
C LYS A 72 -5.39 0.72 -3.22
N LEU A 73 -6.16 0.45 -2.18
CA LEU A 73 -7.36 1.24 -1.88
C LEU A 73 -7.00 2.67 -1.55
N THR A 74 -5.96 2.88 -0.75
CA THR A 74 -5.44 4.20 -0.41
C THR A 74 -5.00 4.95 -1.67
N LEU A 75 -4.29 4.26 -2.56
CA LEU A 75 -3.82 4.83 -3.81
C LEU A 75 -5.00 5.24 -4.70
N SER A 76 -6.05 4.43 -4.73
CA SER A 76 -7.27 4.72 -5.49
C SER A 76 -7.96 5.99 -4.96
N LYS A 77 -8.01 6.15 -3.64
CA LYS A 77 -8.58 7.34 -3.01
C LYS A 77 -7.75 8.58 -3.32
N LEU A 78 -6.44 8.44 -3.30
CA LEU A 78 -5.53 9.53 -3.65
C LEU A 78 -5.74 9.97 -5.09
N GLN A 79 -5.89 9.02 -6.00
CA GLN A 79 -6.17 9.30 -7.40
C GLN A 79 -7.49 10.06 -7.56
N SER A 80 -8.52 9.63 -6.85
CA SER A 80 -9.82 10.29 -6.87
C SER A 80 -9.73 11.74 -6.39
N THR A 81 -8.98 11.97 -5.31
CA THR A 81 -8.77 13.32 -4.78
C THR A 81 -8.00 14.18 -5.77
N MET A 82 -7.00 13.64 -6.42
CA MET A 82 -6.25 14.35 -7.45
C MET A 82 -7.15 14.77 -8.61
N TRP A 83 -8.05 13.90 -9.06
CA TRP A 83 -8.99 14.21 -10.13
C TRP A 83 -9.92 15.35 -9.73
N GLN A 84 -10.42 15.36 -8.51
CA GLN A 84 -11.26 16.43 -8.01
C GLN A 84 -10.53 17.78 -7.99
N LYS A 85 -9.31 17.79 -7.47
CA LYS A 85 -8.49 19.00 -7.41
C LYS A 85 -8.09 19.49 -8.80
N SER A 86 -7.82 18.57 -9.70
CA SER A 86 -7.47 18.89 -11.09
C SER A 86 -8.62 19.55 -11.84
N SER A 87 -9.86 19.22 -11.50
CA SER A 87 -11.02 19.86 -12.12
C SER A 87 -11.28 21.26 -11.58
N GLU A 88 -10.81 21.58 -10.38
CA GLU A 88 -10.98 22.89 -9.75
C GLU A 88 -9.83 23.84 -10.05
N LYS A 89 -8.61 23.32 -10.17
CA LYS A 89 -7.38 24.09 -10.41
C LYS A 89 -6.67 23.53 -11.61
N GLN A 90 -5.87 24.38 -12.25
CA GLN A 90 -5.00 23.91 -13.33
C GLN A 90 -3.97 22.93 -12.80
N ASP A 91 -3.39 22.20 -13.69
CA ASP A 91 -2.63 20.96 -13.62
C ASP A 91 -1.47 20.85 -12.61
N ASP A 92 -1.17 21.88 -11.84
CA ASP A 92 -0.05 21.84 -10.91
C ASP A 92 -0.52 21.47 -9.51
N PHE A 93 -0.13 20.27 -9.07
CA PHE A 93 -0.29 19.87 -7.68
C PHE A 93 0.96 20.24 -6.91
N THR A 94 0.79 20.90 -5.77
CA THR A 94 1.89 21.15 -4.86
C THR A 94 1.94 20.06 -3.80
N LEU A 95 3.13 19.85 -3.23
CA LEU A 95 3.29 18.94 -2.11
C LEU A 95 2.40 19.31 -0.93
N THR A 96 2.10 20.61 -0.78
CA THR A 96 1.23 21.11 0.27
C THR A 96 -0.20 20.58 0.11
N ASP A 97 -0.70 20.53 -1.12
CA ASP A 97 -2.02 19.98 -1.41
C ASP A 97 -2.07 18.48 -1.11
N LEU A 98 -0.99 17.76 -1.40
CA LEU A 98 -0.86 16.35 -1.12
C LEU A 98 -0.74 16.07 0.38
N ASP A 99 -0.09 16.94 1.13
CA ASP A 99 0.09 16.77 2.57
C ASP A 99 -1.25 16.70 3.30
N ILE A 100 -2.22 17.52 2.90
CA ILE A 100 -3.56 17.48 3.50
C ILE A 100 -4.23 16.15 3.20
N ASP A 101 -4.12 15.69 1.97
CA ASP A 101 -4.71 14.42 1.54
C ASP A 101 -3.98 13.24 2.17
N ASP A 102 -2.66 13.34 2.34
CA ASP A 102 -1.85 12.31 2.98
C ASP A 102 -2.26 12.13 4.44
N ILE A 103 -2.52 13.22 5.16
CA ILE A 103 -3.03 13.15 6.52
C ILE A 103 -4.38 12.43 6.56
N ALA A 104 -5.27 12.74 5.63
CA ALA A 104 -6.57 12.09 5.51
C ALA A 104 -6.41 10.59 5.21
N ILE A 105 -5.49 10.24 4.33
CA ILE A 105 -5.20 8.86 3.98
C ILE A 105 -4.61 8.10 5.16
N GLN A 106 -3.67 8.70 5.87
CA GLN A 106 -3.10 8.10 7.08
C GLN A 106 -4.15 7.90 8.15
N SER A 107 -5.06 8.85 8.30
CA SER A 107 -6.19 8.73 9.21
C SER A 107 -7.09 7.55 8.84
N LEU A 108 -7.35 7.35 7.55
CA LEU A 108 -8.12 6.21 7.06
C LEU A 108 -7.43 4.88 7.32
N LEU A 109 -6.11 4.82 7.10
CA LEU A 109 -5.32 3.64 7.38
C LEU A 109 -5.34 3.30 8.86
N GLN A 110 -5.23 4.32 9.71
CA GLN A 110 -5.32 4.16 11.16
C GLN A 110 -6.70 3.63 11.57
N LYS A 111 -7.75 4.13 10.92
CA LYS A 111 -9.12 3.66 11.15
C LYS A 111 -9.29 2.19 10.77
N ASP A 112 -8.73 1.79 9.65
CA ASP A 112 -8.80 0.41 9.20
C ASP A 112 -8.09 -0.53 10.16
N ILE A 113 -6.94 -0.12 10.68
CA ILE A 113 -6.19 -0.86 11.70
C ILE A 113 -7.03 -1.00 12.98
N ASN A 114 -7.65 0.09 13.42
CA ASN A 114 -8.49 0.09 14.60
C ASN A 114 -9.75 -0.75 14.41
N ASN A 115 -10.35 -0.70 13.24
CA ASN A 115 -11.52 -1.51 12.91
C ASN A 115 -11.18 -3.00 12.90
N ASP A 116 -10.03 -3.36 12.37
CA ASP A 116 -9.56 -4.73 12.35
C ASP A 116 -9.34 -5.25 13.77
N THR A 117 -8.71 -4.44 14.63
CA THR A 117 -8.51 -4.76 16.04
C THR A 117 -9.85 -4.87 16.77
N SER A 118 -10.76 -3.96 16.50
CA SER A 118 -12.10 -3.94 17.07
C SER A 118 -12.89 -5.19 16.67
N TYR A 119 -12.77 -5.60 15.43
CA TYR A 119 -13.44 -6.79 14.91
C TYR A 119 -12.94 -8.05 15.62
N LYS A 120 -11.65 -8.15 15.87
CA LYS A 120 -11.06 -9.29 16.59
C LYS A 120 -11.51 -9.34 18.04
N MET A 121 -11.80 -8.22 18.66
CA MET A 121 -12.24 -8.15 20.05
C MET A 121 -13.70 -8.50 20.23
N LYS A 122 -14.50 -8.46 19.18
CA LYS A 122 -15.93 -8.77 19.22
C LYS A 122 -16.23 -10.26 19.21
N LYS A 123 -15.25 -11.08 19.12
CA LYS A 123 -15.44 -12.51 19.30
C LYS A 123 -15.49 -12.81 20.80
#